data_ab6ec4cf52e931e13817546e9bc3603b
#
_entry.id   ab6ec4cf52e931e13817546e9bc3603b
#
_cell.length_a   1.000
_cell.length_b   1.000
_cell.length_c   1.000
_cell.angle_alpha   90.00
_cell.angle_beta   90.00
_cell.angle_gamma   90.00
#
_symmetry.space_group_name_H-M   'P 1'
#
loop_
_entity.id
_entity.type
_entity.pdbx_description
1 polymer ?
#
loop_
_entity_poly.entity_id
_entity_poly.type
_entity_poly.pdbx_seq_one_letter_code
_entity_poly.pdbx_strand_id
1 'polypeptide(L)'
;VSGSYSRGALLGLAAIAMAGIFRTRHRFVYLALLALLAIPALNFMPDSFHERMQSISNAGTDASFQGRVDAWQVAFYVARDHFPLGVGFYGPQLKEIFNAYLPGATSHAAHSIYFQVLGEHGFIGLAIYLVLIAAAFITSAQVRKLSRGIPELEWIFQMASMIQISLIAFCVGGAALSLAYYDVFILDVALLIPLLNLARAAAAAKKKVKRAIADRQIGENPIPA
;
A
#
# COMPACT_ATOMS: atom_id res chain seq x y z
N VAL A 1 -1.02 17.40 -5.39
CA VAL A 1 -1.37 16.96 -4.03
C VAL A 1 -1.67 18.16 -3.15
N SER A 2 -0.76 19.13 -3.05
CA SER A 2 -0.99 20.37 -2.26
C SER A 2 -2.19 21.17 -2.76
N GLY A 3 -2.42 21.23 -4.07
CA GLY A 3 -3.57 21.91 -4.67
C GLY A 3 -4.91 21.18 -4.54
N SER A 4 -4.93 19.91 -4.20
CA SER A 4 -6.17 19.14 -4.00
C SER A 4 -6.72 19.23 -2.57
N TYR A 5 -5.96 19.79 -1.63
CA TYR A 5 -6.29 19.86 -0.20
C TYR A 5 -6.68 18.51 0.42
N SER A 6 -6.27 17.40 -0.19
CA SER A 6 -6.60 16.05 0.27
C SER A 6 -5.66 15.60 1.39
N ARG A 7 -6.19 15.45 2.61
CA ARG A 7 -5.47 14.93 3.78
C ARG A 7 -4.93 13.51 3.54
N GLY A 8 -5.73 12.65 2.90
CA GLY A 8 -5.32 11.28 2.56
C GLY A 8 -4.17 11.21 1.56
N ALA A 9 -4.15 12.13 0.59
CA ALA A 9 -3.05 12.23 -0.36
C ALA A 9 -1.74 12.71 0.31
N LEU A 10 -1.82 13.59 1.31
CA LEU A 10 -0.66 14.00 2.12
C LEU A 10 -0.10 12.84 2.94
N LEU A 11 -0.97 12.01 3.55
CA LEU A 11 -0.54 10.81 4.27
C LEU A 11 0.15 9.81 3.34
N GLY A 12 -0.40 9.57 2.15
CA GLY A 12 0.23 8.73 1.13
C GLY A 12 1.59 9.25 0.70
N LEU A 13 1.72 10.57 0.46
CA LEU A 13 2.98 11.21 0.09
C LEU A 13 4.01 11.10 1.22
N ALA A 14 3.61 11.34 2.45
CA ALA A 14 4.46 11.18 3.63
C ALA A 14 4.95 9.73 3.76
N ALA A 15 4.07 8.74 3.56
CA ALA A 15 4.43 7.32 3.59
C ALA A 15 5.45 6.96 2.51
N ILE A 16 5.29 7.46 1.27
CA ILE A 16 6.26 7.27 0.17
C ILE A 16 7.60 7.88 0.54
N ALA A 17 7.61 9.14 1.00
CA ALA A 17 8.81 9.86 1.37
C ALA A 17 9.57 9.12 2.49
N MET A 18 8.88 8.71 3.54
CA MET A 18 9.45 7.94 4.65
C MET A 18 9.99 6.59 4.18
N ALA A 19 9.20 5.80 3.43
CA ALA A 19 9.64 4.50 2.94
C ALA A 19 10.86 4.61 2.01
N GLY A 20 10.94 5.65 1.19
CA GLY A 20 12.08 5.95 0.33
C GLY A 20 13.32 6.35 1.14
N ILE A 21 13.17 7.30 2.07
CA ILE A 21 14.27 7.83 2.89
C ILE A 21 14.89 6.72 3.75
N PHE A 22 14.10 5.87 4.40
CA PHE A 22 14.62 4.77 5.23
C PHE A 22 15.39 3.70 4.45
N ARG A 23 15.23 3.66 3.12
CA ARG A 23 15.99 2.76 2.24
C ARG A 23 17.33 3.33 1.76
N THR A 24 17.58 4.62 1.94
CA THR A 24 18.82 5.25 1.49
C THR A 24 19.91 5.19 2.57
N ARG A 25 21.17 5.15 2.10
CA ARG A 25 22.34 5.23 3.00
C ARG A 25 22.43 6.60 3.69
N HIS A 26 21.94 7.65 3.05
CA HIS A 26 21.98 9.03 3.52
C HIS A 26 20.65 9.49 4.11
N ARG A 27 19.93 8.60 4.80
CA ARG A 27 18.59 8.86 5.34
C ARG A 27 18.48 10.14 6.17
N PHE A 28 19.49 10.45 6.99
CA PHE A 28 19.48 11.66 7.82
C PHE A 28 19.61 12.94 7.01
N VAL A 29 20.38 12.92 5.90
CA VAL A 29 20.50 14.07 4.99
C VAL A 29 19.15 14.32 4.29
N TYR A 30 18.48 13.28 3.80
CA TYR A 30 17.18 13.43 3.18
C TYR A 30 16.09 13.84 4.15
N LEU A 31 16.13 13.37 5.41
CA LEU A 31 15.23 13.83 6.46
C LEU A 31 15.46 15.32 6.79
N ALA A 32 16.70 15.75 6.90
CA ALA A 32 17.03 17.15 7.12
C ALA A 32 16.59 18.03 5.93
N LEU A 33 16.82 17.57 4.70
CA LEU A 33 16.37 18.27 3.49
C LEU A 33 14.84 18.36 3.42
N LEU A 34 14.14 17.26 3.73
CA LEU A 34 12.68 17.23 3.79
C LEU A 34 12.15 18.23 4.84
N ALA A 35 12.75 18.26 6.03
CA ALA A 35 12.36 19.19 7.08
C ALA A 35 12.64 20.66 6.65
N LEU A 36 13.79 20.90 6.04
CA LEU A 36 14.20 22.23 5.55
C LEU A 36 13.24 22.74 4.47
N LEU A 37 12.74 21.87 3.59
CA LEU A 37 11.79 22.23 2.54
C LEU A 37 10.34 22.30 3.04
N ALA A 38 9.98 21.45 4.02
CA ALA A 38 8.63 21.42 4.57
C ALA A 38 8.27 22.71 5.35
N ILE A 39 9.22 23.26 6.11
CA ILE A 39 8.98 24.46 6.92
C ILE A 39 8.56 25.67 6.04
N PRO A 40 9.32 26.08 5.02
CA PRO A 40 8.86 27.18 4.13
C PRO A 40 7.62 26.78 3.33
N ALA A 41 7.51 25.52 2.86
CA ALA A 41 6.32 25.10 2.12
C ALA A 41 5.03 25.24 2.94
N LEU A 42 5.06 24.95 4.23
CA LEU A 42 3.93 25.14 5.14
C LEU A 42 3.59 26.63 5.33
N ASN A 43 4.60 27.50 5.43
CA ASN A 43 4.41 28.94 5.60
C ASN A 43 3.84 29.63 4.35
N PHE A 44 4.11 29.10 3.15
CA PHE A 44 3.57 29.63 1.88
C PHE A 44 2.23 28.99 1.49
N MET A 45 1.65 28.13 2.35
CA MET A 45 0.34 27.55 2.05
C MET A 45 -0.79 28.57 2.28
N PRO A 46 -1.84 28.55 1.42
CA PRO A 46 -3.00 29.42 1.57
C PRO A 46 -3.68 29.26 2.95
N ASP A 47 -4.31 30.33 3.44
CA ASP A 47 -5.03 30.33 4.72
C ASP A 47 -6.07 29.22 4.82
N SER A 48 -6.72 28.87 3.73
CA SER A 48 -7.65 27.74 3.64
C SER A 48 -7.01 26.38 3.98
N PHE A 49 -5.70 26.22 3.81
CA PHE A 49 -4.97 25.03 4.25
C PHE A 49 -4.75 25.05 5.77
N HIS A 50 -4.38 26.22 6.32
CA HIS A 50 -4.17 26.38 7.76
C HIS A 50 -5.47 26.18 8.54
N GLU A 51 -6.59 26.73 8.06
CA GLU A 51 -7.92 26.49 8.63
C GLU A 51 -8.29 25.00 8.65
N ARG A 52 -8.02 24.29 7.54
CA ARG A 52 -8.27 22.83 7.46
C ARG A 52 -7.33 22.01 8.35
N MET A 53 -6.10 22.45 8.56
CA MET A 53 -5.19 21.79 9.50
C MET A 53 -5.58 22.02 10.95
N GLN A 54 -6.06 23.23 11.29
CA GLN A 54 -6.61 23.53 12.62
C GLN A 54 -7.90 22.75 12.90
N SER A 55 -8.72 22.45 11.87
CA SER A 55 -9.90 21.60 12.06
C SER A 55 -9.58 20.15 12.42
N ILE A 56 -8.31 19.71 12.32
CA ILE A 56 -7.87 18.38 12.79
C ILE A 56 -7.93 18.32 14.32
N SER A 57 -7.63 19.42 15.02
CA SER A 57 -7.72 19.50 16.49
C SER A 57 -9.18 19.43 16.98
N ASN A 58 -10.14 19.76 16.10
CA ASN A 58 -11.57 19.73 16.34
C ASN A 58 -12.27 18.62 15.54
N ALA A 59 -11.58 17.49 15.32
CA ALA A 59 -12.05 16.38 14.47
C ALA A 59 -13.47 15.90 14.83
N GLY A 60 -13.88 15.98 16.11
CA GLY A 60 -15.23 15.63 16.56
C GLY A 60 -16.34 16.55 16.04
N THR A 61 -16.03 17.75 15.55
CA THR A 61 -16.98 18.73 14.97
C THR A 61 -16.83 18.86 13.44
N ASP A 62 -15.82 18.22 12.84
CA ASP A 62 -15.61 18.24 11.38
C ASP A 62 -16.62 17.30 10.70
N ALA A 63 -17.61 17.88 10.04
CA ALA A 63 -18.66 17.12 9.33
C ALA A 63 -18.07 16.12 8.29
N SER A 64 -16.92 16.42 7.70
CA SER A 64 -16.25 15.54 6.77
C SER A 64 -15.63 14.31 7.47
N PHE A 65 -15.12 14.48 8.68
CA PHE A 65 -14.60 13.37 9.48
C PHE A 65 -15.75 12.52 10.03
N GLN A 66 -16.78 13.16 10.56
CA GLN A 66 -17.96 12.47 11.08
C GLN A 66 -18.64 11.62 9.98
N GLY A 67 -18.82 12.18 8.78
CA GLY A 67 -19.38 11.41 7.65
C GLY A 67 -18.58 10.16 7.27
N ARG A 68 -17.25 10.15 7.50
CA ARG A 68 -16.43 8.94 7.32
C ARG A 68 -16.67 7.92 8.42
N VAL A 69 -16.74 8.36 9.68
CA VAL A 69 -17.03 7.50 10.84
C VAL A 69 -18.39 6.85 10.66
N ASP A 70 -19.39 7.62 10.24
CA ASP A 70 -20.74 7.12 9.94
C ASP A 70 -20.70 6.06 8.83
N ALA A 71 -19.97 6.32 7.75
CA ALA A 71 -19.82 5.36 6.67
C ALA A 71 -19.07 4.07 7.09
N TRP A 72 -18.09 4.17 8.00
CA TRP A 72 -17.39 3.01 8.54
C TRP A 72 -18.31 2.17 9.44
N GLN A 73 -19.14 2.83 10.27
CA GLN A 73 -20.14 2.15 11.09
C GLN A 73 -21.15 1.41 10.21
N VAL A 74 -21.70 2.07 9.19
CA VAL A 74 -22.63 1.44 8.23
C VAL A 74 -21.95 0.25 7.54
N ALA A 75 -20.73 0.40 7.02
CA ALA A 75 -20.00 -0.68 6.37
C ALA A 75 -19.82 -1.90 7.30
N PHE A 76 -19.49 -1.65 8.58
CA PHE A 76 -19.34 -2.72 9.56
C PHE A 76 -20.66 -3.41 9.89
N TYR A 77 -21.73 -2.66 10.15
CA TYR A 77 -23.03 -3.23 10.48
C TYR A 77 -23.64 -4.00 9.29
N VAL A 78 -23.51 -3.44 8.09
CA VAL A 78 -23.91 -4.13 6.86
C VAL A 78 -23.18 -5.46 6.70
N ALA A 79 -21.85 -5.47 6.86
CA ALA A 79 -21.06 -6.69 6.77
C ALA A 79 -21.43 -7.73 7.84
N ARG A 80 -21.73 -7.26 9.06
CA ARG A 80 -22.16 -8.12 10.18
C ARG A 80 -23.54 -8.76 9.90
N ASP A 81 -24.50 -7.95 9.47
CA ASP A 81 -25.89 -8.40 9.30
C ASP A 81 -26.09 -9.23 8.02
N HIS A 82 -25.19 -9.06 7.03
CA HIS A 82 -25.15 -9.88 5.81
C HIS A 82 -23.96 -10.87 5.82
N PHE A 83 -23.52 -11.30 7.01
CA PHE A 83 -22.43 -12.26 7.14
C PHE A 83 -22.69 -13.54 6.34
N PRO A 84 -21.67 -14.05 5.64
CA PRO A 84 -20.27 -13.60 5.56
C PRO A 84 -19.98 -12.65 4.39
N LEU A 85 -20.92 -12.38 3.53
CA LEU A 85 -20.87 -11.54 2.34
C LEU A 85 -21.39 -10.13 2.67
N GLY A 86 -20.99 -9.13 1.87
CA GLY A 86 -21.54 -7.77 1.95
C GLY A 86 -22.77 -7.59 1.08
N VAL A 87 -23.08 -6.34 0.75
CA VAL A 87 -24.25 -5.97 -0.04
C VAL A 87 -23.93 -5.58 -1.49
N GLY A 88 -22.73 -5.92 -1.97
CA GLY A 88 -22.27 -5.64 -3.33
C GLY A 88 -21.66 -4.27 -3.50
N PHE A 89 -21.10 -4.03 -4.71
CA PHE A 89 -20.44 -2.79 -5.07
C PHE A 89 -21.34 -1.58 -4.83
N TYR A 90 -20.79 -0.56 -4.18
CA TYR A 90 -21.47 0.68 -3.79
C TYR A 90 -22.70 0.50 -2.87
N GLY A 91 -23.07 -0.75 -2.51
CA GLY A 91 -24.23 -1.04 -1.70
C GLY A 91 -24.29 -0.24 -0.38
N PRO A 92 -23.22 -0.17 0.43
CA PRO A 92 -23.24 0.60 1.68
C PRO A 92 -23.45 2.11 1.49
N GLN A 93 -23.24 2.64 0.26
CA GLN A 93 -23.43 4.06 -0.06
C GLN A 93 -24.82 4.38 -0.59
N LEU A 94 -25.63 3.35 -0.89
CA LEU A 94 -27.03 3.54 -1.31
C LEU A 94 -27.81 4.16 -0.15
N LYS A 95 -28.54 5.25 -0.45
CA LYS A 95 -29.25 6.03 0.57
C LYS A 95 -30.22 5.18 1.39
N GLU A 96 -30.87 4.21 0.75
CA GLU A 96 -31.81 3.28 1.39
C GLU A 96 -31.10 2.41 2.43
N ILE A 97 -29.97 1.82 2.05
CA ILE A 97 -29.16 0.97 2.93
C ILE A 97 -28.52 1.83 4.04
N PHE A 98 -27.93 2.96 3.68
CA PHE A 98 -27.27 3.85 4.66
C PHE A 98 -28.27 4.31 5.72
N ASN A 99 -29.46 4.79 5.33
CA ASN A 99 -30.50 5.25 6.23
C ASN A 99 -31.14 4.12 7.06
N ALA A 100 -31.09 2.87 6.60
CA ALA A 100 -31.56 1.74 7.41
C ALA A 100 -30.71 1.55 8.69
N TYR A 101 -29.41 1.89 8.62
CA TYR A 101 -28.49 1.78 9.77
C TYR A 101 -28.31 3.09 10.52
N LEU A 102 -28.35 4.24 9.81
CA LEU A 102 -28.21 5.59 10.39
C LEU A 102 -29.32 6.50 9.85
N PRO A 103 -30.53 6.44 10.43
CA PRO A 103 -31.66 7.24 9.99
C PRO A 103 -31.38 8.75 10.05
N GLY A 104 -31.64 9.45 8.95
CA GLY A 104 -31.45 10.90 8.84
C GLY A 104 -30.01 11.36 8.56
N ALA A 105 -29.03 10.45 8.54
CA ALA A 105 -27.67 10.81 8.17
C ALA A 105 -27.53 10.91 6.63
N THR A 106 -26.60 11.76 6.19
CA THR A 106 -26.26 11.84 4.77
C THR A 106 -25.39 10.66 4.38
N SER A 107 -25.74 9.96 3.31
CA SER A 107 -24.93 8.85 2.79
C SER A 107 -23.58 9.36 2.27
N HIS A 108 -22.50 8.69 2.69
CA HIS A 108 -21.13 8.98 2.32
C HIS A 108 -20.38 7.73 1.87
N ALA A 109 -19.35 7.92 1.04
CA ALA A 109 -18.37 6.87 0.76
C ALA A 109 -17.52 6.60 2.00
N ALA A 110 -17.07 5.35 2.17
CA ALA A 110 -16.25 4.95 3.31
C ALA A 110 -14.90 5.70 3.37
N HIS A 111 -14.38 6.20 2.24
CA HIS A 111 -13.05 6.82 2.16
C HIS A 111 -11.97 6.00 2.88
N SER A 112 -12.07 4.67 2.75
CA SER A 112 -11.11 3.69 3.26
C SER A 112 -11.25 2.42 2.45
N ILE A 113 -10.16 1.91 1.87
CA ILE A 113 -10.14 0.65 1.13
C ILE A 113 -10.62 -0.53 1.98
N TYR A 114 -10.34 -0.50 3.27
CA TYR A 114 -10.70 -1.57 4.20
C TYR A 114 -12.20 -1.62 4.48
N PHE A 115 -12.78 -0.48 4.83
CA PHE A 115 -14.22 -0.40 5.09
C PHE A 115 -15.04 -0.47 3.82
N GLN A 116 -14.50 0.00 2.68
CA GLN A 116 -15.13 -0.16 1.38
C GLN A 116 -15.29 -1.64 1.06
N VAL A 117 -14.20 -2.43 1.08
CA VAL A 117 -14.24 -3.87 0.81
C VAL A 117 -15.08 -4.61 1.86
N LEU A 118 -15.00 -4.23 3.13
CA LEU A 118 -15.79 -4.84 4.19
C LEU A 118 -17.29 -4.69 3.94
N GLY A 119 -17.76 -3.50 3.65
CA GLY A 119 -19.20 -3.25 3.44
C GLY A 119 -19.71 -3.85 2.12
N GLU A 120 -18.90 -3.80 1.07
CA GLU A 120 -19.29 -4.29 -0.25
C GLU A 120 -19.21 -5.82 -0.37
N HIS A 121 -18.18 -6.46 0.20
CA HIS A 121 -17.89 -7.90 0.04
C HIS A 121 -17.83 -8.68 1.36
N GLY A 122 -18.13 -8.05 2.47
CA GLY A 122 -18.18 -8.67 3.78
C GLY A 122 -16.82 -9.11 4.31
N PHE A 123 -16.85 -9.94 5.35
CA PHE A 123 -15.63 -10.42 6.01
C PHE A 123 -14.79 -11.35 5.14
N ILE A 124 -15.42 -12.17 4.28
CA ILE A 124 -14.68 -13.03 3.34
C ILE A 124 -13.95 -12.18 2.30
N GLY A 125 -14.62 -11.18 1.72
CA GLY A 125 -14.00 -10.28 0.75
C GLY A 125 -12.83 -9.50 1.35
N LEU A 126 -13.00 -8.98 2.57
CA LEU A 126 -11.91 -8.30 3.28
C LEU A 126 -10.74 -9.25 3.56
N ALA A 127 -11.01 -10.49 4.00
CA ALA A 127 -9.95 -11.47 4.27
C ALA A 127 -9.15 -11.79 2.99
N ILE A 128 -9.82 -12.05 1.86
CA ILE A 128 -9.17 -12.29 0.58
C ILE A 128 -8.34 -11.07 0.15
N TYR A 129 -8.87 -9.87 0.32
CA TYR A 129 -8.19 -8.63 -0.01
C TYR A 129 -6.92 -8.40 0.81
N LEU A 130 -6.97 -8.65 2.13
CA LEU A 130 -5.82 -8.55 3.01
C LEU A 130 -4.77 -9.63 2.69
N VAL A 131 -5.20 -10.86 2.36
CA VAL A 131 -4.29 -11.92 1.91
C VAL A 131 -3.61 -11.54 0.60
N LEU A 132 -4.31 -10.92 -0.35
CA LEU A 132 -3.73 -10.44 -1.60
C LEU A 132 -2.66 -9.36 -1.35
N ILE A 133 -2.94 -8.40 -0.48
CA ILE A 133 -1.97 -7.37 -0.07
C ILE A 133 -0.74 -8.03 0.58
N ALA A 134 -0.94 -8.94 1.53
CA ALA A 134 0.14 -9.65 2.19
C ALA A 134 0.98 -10.48 1.20
N ALA A 135 0.34 -11.18 0.27
CA ALA A 135 1.01 -11.94 -0.78
C ALA A 135 1.85 -11.04 -1.68
N ALA A 136 1.37 -9.84 -2.04
CA ALA A 136 2.14 -8.88 -2.81
C ALA A 136 3.41 -8.42 -2.06
N PHE A 137 3.31 -8.10 -0.77
CA PHE A 137 4.47 -7.78 0.07
C PHE A 137 5.47 -8.93 0.17
N ILE A 138 5.00 -10.15 0.41
CA ILE A 138 5.83 -11.36 0.50
C ILE A 138 6.53 -11.60 -0.83
N THR A 139 5.80 -11.52 -1.94
CA THR A 139 6.35 -11.74 -3.29
C THR A 139 7.40 -10.69 -3.63
N SER A 140 7.14 -9.40 -3.36
CA SER A 140 8.13 -8.34 -3.59
C SER A 140 9.40 -8.55 -2.76
N ALA A 141 9.26 -8.99 -1.51
CA ALA A 141 10.40 -9.33 -0.64
C ALA A 141 11.19 -10.54 -1.17
N GLN A 142 10.51 -11.56 -1.69
CA GLN A 142 11.15 -12.73 -2.32
C GLN A 142 11.94 -12.33 -3.56
N VAL A 143 11.35 -11.52 -4.45
CA VAL A 143 12.01 -11.00 -5.66
C VAL A 143 13.28 -10.25 -5.27
N ARG A 144 13.19 -9.34 -4.32
CA ARG A 144 14.35 -8.57 -3.81
C ARG A 144 15.44 -9.47 -3.23
N LYS A 145 15.06 -10.50 -2.47
CA LYS A 145 16.00 -11.45 -1.89
C LYS A 145 16.74 -12.25 -2.97
N LEU A 146 16.04 -12.69 -4.01
CA LEU A 146 16.61 -13.50 -5.10
C LEU A 146 17.50 -12.69 -6.05
N SER A 147 17.20 -11.40 -6.26
CA SER A 147 17.94 -10.52 -7.19
C SER A 147 19.06 -9.72 -6.52
N ARG A 148 19.11 -9.68 -5.19
CA ARG A 148 20.07 -8.86 -4.45
C ARG A 148 21.52 -9.28 -4.71
N GLY A 149 22.37 -8.30 -5.09
CA GLY A 149 23.80 -8.52 -5.29
C GLY A 149 24.14 -9.30 -6.58
N ILE A 150 23.19 -9.36 -7.52
CA ILE A 150 23.39 -9.90 -8.86
C ILE A 150 23.30 -8.73 -9.85
N PRO A 151 24.41 -8.28 -10.47
CA PRO A 151 24.41 -7.08 -11.32
C PRO A 151 23.38 -7.13 -12.46
N GLU A 152 23.22 -8.30 -13.09
CA GLU A 152 22.29 -8.51 -14.20
C GLU A 152 20.81 -8.41 -13.76
N LEU A 153 20.53 -8.52 -12.45
CA LEU A 153 19.20 -8.47 -11.86
C LEU A 153 18.96 -7.19 -11.05
N GLU A 154 19.86 -6.22 -11.10
CA GLU A 154 19.73 -4.97 -10.34
C GLU A 154 18.42 -4.24 -10.68
N TRP A 155 18.03 -4.21 -11.95
CA TRP A 155 16.77 -3.62 -12.37
C TRP A 155 15.54 -4.33 -11.77
N ILE A 156 15.58 -5.68 -11.61
CA ILE A 156 14.52 -6.46 -10.96
C ILE A 156 14.44 -6.12 -9.47
N PHE A 157 15.60 -6.01 -8.81
CA PHE A 157 15.69 -5.60 -7.41
C PHE A 157 15.10 -4.21 -7.19
N GLN A 158 15.43 -3.26 -8.06
CA GLN A 158 14.92 -1.89 -7.97
C GLN A 158 13.42 -1.84 -8.26
N MET A 159 12.95 -2.51 -9.31
CA MET A 159 11.53 -2.59 -9.64
C MET A 159 10.71 -3.14 -8.47
N ALA A 160 11.10 -4.30 -7.91
CA ALA A 160 10.42 -4.88 -6.76
C ALA A 160 10.49 -3.97 -5.51
N SER A 161 11.55 -3.17 -5.37
CA SER A 161 11.68 -2.19 -4.30
C SER A 161 10.71 -1.01 -4.48
N MET A 162 10.52 -0.53 -5.70
CA MET A 162 9.56 0.52 -6.04
C MET A 162 8.12 0.03 -5.83
N ILE A 163 7.78 -1.18 -6.31
CA ILE A 163 6.47 -1.80 -6.06
C ILE A 163 6.19 -1.89 -4.55
N GLN A 164 7.17 -2.27 -3.74
CA GLN A 164 6.97 -2.34 -2.29
C GLN A 164 6.69 -0.97 -1.66
N ILE A 165 7.30 0.12 -2.16
CA ILE A 165 6.99 1.48 -1.74
C ILE A 165 5.57 1.87 -2.19
N SER A 166 5.19 1.52 -3.42
CA SER A 166 3.83 1.73 -3.94
C SER A 166 2.78 1.03 -3.07
N LEU A 167 3.01 -0.24 -2.70
CA LEU A 167 2.12 -0.99 -1.81
C LEU A 167 1.99 -0.34 -0.42
N ILE A 168 3.07 0.19 0.16
CA ILE A 168 3.02 0.93 1.43
C ILE A 168 2.16 2.19 1.27
N ALA A 169 2.40 2.95 0.22
CA ALA A 169 1.62 4.16 -0.07
C ALA A 169 0.14 3.86 -0.29
N PHE A 170 -0.16 2.76 -1.01
CA PHE A 170 -1.52 2.28 -1.23
C PHE A 170 -2.21 1.90 0.07
N CYS A 171 -1.56 1.13 0.95
CA CYS A 171 -2.14 0.73 2.23
C CYS A 171 -2.38 1.93 3.16
N VAL A 172 -1.43 2.86 3.27
CA VAL A 172 -1.52 4.03 4.14
C VAL A 172 -2.48 5.06 3.57
N GLY A 173 -2.33 5.44 2.30
CA GLY A 173 -3.21 6.40 1.64
C GLY A 173 -4.63 5.87 1.49
N GLY A 174 -4.76 4.58 1.18
CA GLY A 174 -6.04 3.88 1.05
C GLY A 174 -6.82 3.76 2.36
N ALA A 175 -6.16 3.84 3.52
CA ALA A 175 -6.87 3.92 4.79
C ALA A 175 -7.78 5.16 4.91
N ALA A 176 -7.49 6.21 4.14
CA ALA A 176 -8.24 7.47 4.11
C ALA A 176 -8.83 7.83 2.73
N LEU A 177 -8.84 6.90 1.77
CA LEU A 177 -9.33 7.09 0.40
C LEU A 177 -10.10 5.86 -0.08
N SER A 178 -11.15 6.07 -0.91
CA SER A 178 -11.91 4.98 -1.57
C SER A 178 -11.19 4.51 -2.82
N LEU A 179 -10.09 3.77 -2.67
CA LEU A 179 -9.23 3.29 -3.74
C LEU A 179 -9.12 1.75 -3.78
N ALA A 180 -10.10 1.01 -3.22
CA ALA A 180 -10.00 -0.44 -3.08
C ALA A 180 -9.74 -1.18 -4.42
N TYR A 181 -10.30 -0.67 -5.52
CA TYR A 181 -10.21 -1.26 -6.86
C TYR A 181 -9.32 -0.44 -7.81
N TYR A 182 -8.33 0.27 -7.24
CA TYR A 182 -7.46 1.13 -8.04
C TYR A 182 -6.50 0.30 -8.90
N ASP A 183 -6.49 0.58 -10.20
CA ASP A 183 -5.77 -0.19 -11.22
C ASP A 183 -4.27 -0.31 -10.94
N VAL A 184 -3.64 0.70 -10.33
CA VAL A 184 -2.21 0.66 -10.01
C VAL A 184 -1.88 -0.45 -9.02
N PHE A 185 -2.75 -0.73 -8.03
CA PHE A 185 -2.56 -1.85 -7.12
C PHE A 185 -2.61 -3.20 -7.85
N ILE A 186 -3.57 -3.34 -8.78
CA ILE A 186 -3.70 -4.55 -9.61
C ILE A 186 -2.47 -4.72 -10.51
N LEU A 187 -1.99 -3.61 -11.09
CA LEU A 187 -0.77 -3.61 -11.91
C LEU A 187 0.47 -4.00 -11.09
N ASP A 188 0.63 -3.46 -9.89
CA ASP A 188 1.73 -3.82 -8.98
C ASP A 188 1.76 -5.33 -8.69
N VAL A 189 0.60 -5.92 -8.40
CA VAL A 189 0.45 -7.37 -8.17
C VAL A 189 0.79 -8.17 -9.44
N ALA A 190 0.28 -7.74 -10.60
CA ALA A 190 0.51 -8.40 -11.88
C ALA A 190 1.99 -8.39 -12.27
N LEU A 191 2.70 -7.27 -12.05
CA LEU A 191 4.13 -7.15 -12.35
C LEU A 191 5.02 -8.03 -11.45
N LEU A 192 4.59 -8.32 -10.23
CA LEU A 192 5.37 -9.17 -9.32
C LEU A 192 5.51 -10.61 -9.84
N ILE A 193 4.54 -11.11 -10.61
CA ILE A 193 4.55 -12.49 -11.13
C ILE A 193 5.74 -12.71 -12.10
N PRO A 194 5.87 -11.96 -13.20
CA PRO A 194 7.00 -12.12 -14.11
C PRO A 194 8.34 -11.79 -13.43
N LEU A 195 8.40 -10.78 -12.56
CA LEU A 195 9.63 -10.46 -11.83
C LEU A 195 10.09 -11.64 -10.96
N LEU A 196 9.17 -12.32 -10.27
CA LEU A 196 9.49 -13.50 -9.46
C LEU A 196 10.00 -14.66 -10.33
N ASN A 197 9.37 -14.90 -11.47
CA ASN A 197 9.77 -15.95 -12.38
C ASN A 197 11.18 -15.70 -12.96
N LEU A 198 11.46 -14.48 -13.36
CA LEU A 198 12.81 -14.09 -13.84
C LEU A 198 13.87 -14.23 -12.75
N ALA A 199 13.58 -13.76 -11.53
CA ALA A 199 14.49 -13.87 -10.40
C ALA A 199 14.77 -15.35 -10.03
N ARG A 200 13.75 -16.21 -10.04
CA ARG A 200 13.89 -17.66 -9.78
C ARG A 200 14.72 -18.36 -10.85
N ALA A 201 14.48 -18.06 -12.13
CA ALA A 201 15.23 -18.63 -13.24
C ALA A 201 16.72 -18.27 -13.15
N ALA A 202 17.05 -17.02 -12.90
CA ALA A 202 18.42 -16.57 -12.75
C ALA A 202 19.12 -17.19 -11.51
N ALA A 203 18.42 -17.28 -10.39
CA ALA A 203 18.96 -17.92 -9.19
C ALA A 203 19.24 -19.43 -9.41
N ALA A 204 18.37 -20.13 -10.16
CA ALA A 204 18.55 -21.52 -10.53
C ALA A 204 19.76 -21.70 -11.46
N ALA A 205 19.92 -20.84 -12.47
CA ALA A 205 21.08 -20.85 -13.38
C ALA A 205 22.41 -20.65 -12.59
N LYS A 206 22.46 -19.66 -11.70
CA LYS A 206 23.64 -19.40 -10.85
C LYS A 206 24.01 -20.61 -9.98
N LYS A 207 22.99 -21.29 -9.42
CA LYS A 207 23.22 -22.51 -8.62
C LYS A 207 23.79 -23.65 -9.46
N LYS A 208 23.32 -23.85 -10.70
CA LYS A 208 23.86 -24.85 -11.64
C LYS A 208 25.32 -24.57 -11.98
N VAL A 209 25.66 -23.34 -12.33
CA VAL A 209 27.04 -22.94 -12.64
C VAL A 209 27.96 -23.17 -11.43
N LYS A 210 27.54 -22.76 -10.22
CA LYS A 210 28.33 -22.96 -9.00
C LYS A 210 28.59 -24.46 -8.71
N ARG A 211 27.60 -25.32 -8.94
CA ARG A 211 27.77 -26.78 -8.80
C ARG A 211 28.74 -27.33 -9.82
N ALA A 212 28.60 -26.97 -11.09
CA ALA A 212 29.51 -27.44 -12.15
C ALA A 212 30.97 -27.03 -11.91
N ILE A 213 31.21 -25.84 -11.36
CA ILE A 213 32.57 -25.40 -10.97
C ILE A 213 33.09 -26.24 -9.78
N ALA A 214 32.27 -26.46 -8.78
CA ALA A 214 32.69 -27.30 -7.62
C ALA A 214 33.02 -28.72 -8.01
N ASP A 215 32.20 -29.35 -8.87
CA ASP A 215 32.44 -30.71 -9.37
C ASP A 215 33.73 -30.81 -10.17
N ARG A 216 34.08 -29.81 -10.97
CA ARG A 216 35.36 -29.73 -11.70
C ARG A 216 36.56 -29.65 -10.74
N GLN A 217 36.49 -28.82 -9.71
CA GLN A 217 37.58 -28.66 -8.72
C GLN A 217 37.84 -29.96 -7.92
N ILE A 218 36.81 -30.74 -7.63
CA ILE A 218 36.94 -32.04 -6.97
C ILE A 218 37.58 -33.05 -7.93
N GLY A 219 37.24 -33.03 -9.23
CA GLY A 219 37.82 -33.94 -10.21
C GLY A 219 39.31 -33.64 -10.58
N GLU A 220 39.75 -32.40 -10.42
CA GLU A 220 41.12 -31.97 -10.68
C GLU A 220 42.09 -32.19 -9.51
N ASN A 221 41.59 -32.38 -8.27
CA ASN A 221 42.38 -32.70 -7.08
C ASN A 221 41.90 -34.04 -6.48
N PRO A 222 42.32 -35.19 -7.06
CA PRO A 222 42.06 -36.48 -6.42
C PRO A 222 42.84 -36.51 -5.11
N ILE A 223 42.14 -36.92 -4.06
CA ILE A 223 42.72 -37.13 -2.71
C ILE A 223 43.93 -38.04 -2.87
N PRO A 224 45.16 -37.66 -2.44
CA PRO A 224 46.30 -38.59 -2.47
C PRO A 224 46.02 -39.76 -1.58
N ALA A 225 46.24 -40.98 -2.12
CA ALA A 225 46.03 -42.25 -1.46
C ALA A 225 46.99 -42.48 -0.28
#